data_0ebda85c293b0d2abe8149e693f238bc
#
_entry.id   0ebda85c293b0d2abe8149e693f238bc
#
_cell.length_a   1.000
_cell.length_b   1.000
_cell.length_c   1.000
_cell.angle_alpha   90.00
_cell.angle_beta   90.00
_cell.angle_gamma   90.00
#
_symmetry.space_group_name_H-M   'P 1'
#
loop_
_entity.id
_entity.type
_entity.pdbx_description
1 polymer ?
#
loop_
_entity_poly.entity_id
_entity_poly.type
_entity_poly.pdbx_seq_one_letter_code
_entity_poly.pdbx_strand_id
1 'polypeptide(L)'
;MYLIMEEHIMKGIILAGGSGTRLYPLTKVTSKQLLPIYDKPMIYYPMSILMQAGIREILIISTPDDTPRFKELLGDGHQFGIELSYKVQPSPDGLAQAFILGEEFIGNDSCAMILGDNIFHGHGLTKRLRAAAENEVGATVFGYYVEDPERFGVVEFDSEGKAISLEEKPLHPKSNYAVTGLYFYDNKVVEYAKNLKPSPRGELEITDLNRIYLENGELNVTLLGDGFTWLDTGTHESLVDATNFVKTIEEHQHRKIACLEEIAYDNGWIGDEELAATYEIYKKNQYGAYLKKIMDRKYIK
;
A
#
# COMPACT_ATOMS: atom_id res chain seq x y z
N MET A 1 -22.13 -34.11 0.68
CA MET A 1 -22.36 -32.66 0.67
C MET A 1 -21.01 -32.03 0.99
N TYR A 2 -20.21 -31.74 -0.02
CA TYR A 2 -18.95 -31.02 0.16
C TYR A 2 -19.33 -29.58 0.50
N LEU A 3 -19.03 -29.16 1.72
CA LEU A 3 -18.94 -27.74 2.05
C LEU A 3 -17.85 -27.18 1.15
N ILE A 4 -18.22 -26.39 0.17
CA ILE A 4 -17.30 -25.46 -0.50
C ILE A 4 -16.92 -24.50 0.64
N MET A 5 -15.72 -24.66 1.20
CA MET A 5 -15.13 -23.61 2.01
C MET A 5 -14.99 -22.45 1.02
N GLU A 6 -15.75 -21.37 1.22
CA GLU A 6 -15.51 -20.11 0.54
C GLU A 6 -14.05 -19.76 0.84
N GLU A 7 -13.22 -19.70 -0.21
CA GLU A 7 -11.84 -19.23 -0.06
C GLU A 7 -11.92 -17.81 0.50
N HIS A 8 -11.26 -17.58 1.62
CA HIS A 8 -11.18 -16.26 2.22
C HIS A 8 -10.42 -15.34 1.25
N ILE A 9 -11.13 -14.40 0.63
CA ILE A 9 -10.55 -13.46 -0.32
C ILE A 9 -10.19 -12.18 0.43
N MET A 10 -8.92 -11.75 0.31
CA MET A 10 -8.47 -10.45 0.77
C MET A 10 -8.49 -9.47 -0.40
N LYS A 11 -9.25 -8.39 -0.28
CA LYS A 11 -9.31 -7.32 -1.29
C LYS A 11 -8.35 -6.19 -0.96
N GLY A 12 -7.84 -5.50 -1.96
CA GLY A 12 -6.89 -4.40 -1.79
C GLY A 12 -7.53 -3.05 -2.08
N ILE A 13 -7.14 -2.03 -1.31
CA ILE A 13 -7.47 -0.62 -1.57
C ILE A 13 -6.17 0.17 -1.63
N ILE A 14 -5.97 0.92 -2.70
CA ILE A 14 -4.92 1.95 -2.78
C ILE A 14 -5.59 3.31 -2.68
N LEU A 15 -5.31 4.03 -1.60
CA LEU A 15 -5.80 5.39 -1.45
C LEU A 15 -4.82 6.36 -2.09
N ALA A 16 -5.14 6.83 -3.28
CA ALA A 16 -4.34 7.71 -4.12
C ALA A 16 -5.03 9.10 -4.29
N GLY A 17 -5.68 9.55 -3.24
CA GLY A 17 -6.34 10.86 -3.16
C GLY A 17 -5.43 11.96 -2.62
N GLY A 18 -6.05 13.11 -2.34
CA GLY A 18 -5.39 14.27 -1.75
C GLY A 18 -4.90 15.28 -2.78
N SER A 19 -4.83 16.56 -2.37
CA SER A 19 -4.48 17.69 -3.24
C SER A 19 -3.00 17.81 -3.59
N GLY A 20 -2.11 17.07 -2.90
CA GLY A 20 -0.67 17.11 -3.14
C GLY A 20 -0.01 18.48 -2.97
N THR A 21 -0.65 19.44 -2.30
CA THR A 21 -0.21 20.86 -2.24
C THR A 21 1.19 21.04 -1.67
N ARG A 22 1.65 20.16 -0.79
CA ARG A 22 3.02 20.17 -0.24
C ARG A 22 4.10 19.98 -1.30
N LEU A 23 3.75 19.38 -2.46
CA LEU A 23 4.65 19.15 -3.59
C LEU A 23 4.45 20.14 -4.75
N TYR A 24 3.71 21.25 -4.56
CA TYR A 24 3.63 22.28 -5.58
C TYR A 24 5.02 22.86 -5.89
N PRO A 25 5.32 23.16 -7.19
CA PRO A 25 4.42 23.09 -8.36
C PRO A 25 4.31 21.72 -9.06
N LEU A 26 5.00 20.68 -8.63
CA LEU A 26 5.04 19.37 -9.31
C LEU A 26 3.65 18.75 -9.49
N THR A 27 2.80 18.92 -8.49
CA THR A 27 1.46 18.30 -8.43
C THR A 27 0.33 19.25 -8.87
N LYS A 28 0.65 20.37 -9.53
CA LYS A 28 -0.37 21.32 -10.02
C LYS A 28 -1.27 20.75 -11.11
N VAL A 29 -0.75 19.80 -11.89
CA VAL A 29 -1.42 19.24 -13.08
C VAL A 29 -1.43 17.71 -13.08
N THR A 30 -0.99 17.07 -12.00
CA THR A 30 -0.94 15.64 -11.90
C THR A 30 -1.01 15.18 -10.44
N SER A 31 -1.53 13.97 -10.21
CA SER A 31 -1.49 13.32 -8.91
C SER A 31 -0.05 13.10 -8.43
N LYS A 32 0.19 13.22 -7.12
CA LYS A 32 1.47 12.87 -6.50
C LYS A 32 1.89 11.44 -6.86
N GLN A 33 0.96 10.51 -6.84
CA GLN A 33 1.19 9.09 -7.07
C GLN A 33 1.53 8.75 -8.54
N LEU A 34 1.40 9.71 -9.44
CA LEU A 34 1.87 9.61 -10.83
C LEU A 34 3.27 10.20 -11.06
N LEU A 35 3.84 10.89 -10.06
CA LEU A 35 5.21 11.36 -10.13
C LEU A 35 6.18 10.17 -10.17
N PRO A 36 7.32 10.31 -10.88
CA PRO A 36 8.30 9.24 -10.97
C PRO A 36 9.06 9.06 -9.64
N ILE A 37 9.25 7.81 -9.24
CA ILE A 37 10.24 7.40 -8.27
C ILE A 37 11.26 6.55 -9.04
N TYR A 38 12.39 7.13 -9.37
CA TYR A 38 13.44 6.58 -10.22
C TYR A 38 12.94 6.22 -11.62
N ASP A 39 12.55 4.99 -11.89
CA ASP A 39 12.26 4.46 -13.23
C ASP A 39 10.78 4.11 -13.48
N LYS A 40 9.91 4.35 -12.51
CA LYS A 40 8.48 4.06 -12.62
C LYS A 40 7.60 5.02 -11.81
N PRO A 41 6.29 5.13 -12.10
CA PRO A 41 5.36 5.95 -11.31
C PRO A 41 5.26 5.46 -9.88
N MET A 42 5.09 6.38 -8.94
CA MET A 42 4.99 6.09 -7.50
C MET A 42 3.93 5.03 -7.18
N ILE A 43 2.79 5.02 -7.87
CA ILE A 43 1.68 4.08 -7.61
C ILE A 43 2.09 2.60 -7.77
N TYR A 44 3.16 2.28 -8.51
CA TYR A 44 3.67 0.93 -8.67
C TYR A 44 4.16 0.33 -7.35
N TYR A 45 4.70 1.16 -6.45
CA TYR A 45 5.25 0.69 -5.17
C TYR A 45 4.15 0.18 -4.24
N PRO A 46 3.11 0.96 -3.88
CA PRO A 46 2.01 0.43 -3.07
C PRO A 46 1.27 -0.73 -3.75
N MET A 47 1.08 -0.70 -5.07
CA MET A 47 0.48 -1.82 -5.80
C MET A 47 1.30 -3.09 -5.64
N SER A 48 2.63 -3.00 -5.74
CA SER A 48 3.53 -4.14 -5.55
C SER A 48 3.42 -4.78 -4.17
N ILE A 49 3.12 -4.00 -3.12
CA ILE A 49 2.92 -4.50 -1.76
C ILE A 49 1.65 -5.34 -1.65
N LEU A 50 0.54 -4.88 -2.22
CA LEU A 50 -0.69 -5.65 -2.26
C LEU A 50 -0.51 -6.95 -3.07
N MET A 51 0.15 -6.89 -4.23
CA MET A 51 0.44 -8.07 -5.04
C MET A 51 1.36 -9.06 -4.31
N GLN A 52 2.36 -8.60 -3.56
CA GLN A 52 3.23 -9.46 -2.73
C GLN A 52 2.45 -10.11 -1.56
N ALA A 53 1.42 -9.44 -1.05
CA ALA A 53 0.50 -10.02 -0.07
C ALA A 53 -0.39 -11.13 -0.67
N GLY A 54 -0.40 -11.29 -2.00
CA GLY A 54 -1.24 -12.26 -2.70
C GLY A 54 -2.59 -11.68 -3.16
N ILE A 55 -2.80 -10.38 -3.03
CA ILE A 55 -4.05 -9.70 -3.34
C ILE A 55 -4.13 -9.42 -4.84
N ARG A 56 -5.23 -9.84 -5.47
CA ARG A 56 -5.46 -9.71 -6.91
C ARG A 56 -6.58 -8.75 -7.28
N GLU A 57 -7.59 -8.55 -6.44
CA GLU A 57 -8.65 -7.58 -6.63
C GLU A 57 -8.26 -6.29 -5.89
N ILE A 58 -8.05 -5.20 -6.64
CA ILE A 58 -7.55 -3.93 -6.08
C ILE A 58 -8.42 -2.76 -6.54
N LEU A 59 -8.90 -1.99 -5.57
CA LEU A 59 -9.62 -0.74 -5.80
C LEU A 59 -8.67 0.46 -5.65
N ILE A 60 -8.57 1.28 -6.68
CA ILE A 60 -7.85 2.56 -6.62
C ILE A 60 -8.87 3.68 -6.35
N ILE A 61 -8.71 4.34 -5.20
CA ILE A 61 -9.55 5.48 -4.82
C ILE A 61 -8.73 6.76 -5.04
N SER A 62 -9.22 7.66 -5.90
CA SER A 62 -8.52 8.88 -6.26
C SER A 62 -9.46 10.06 -6.49
N THR A 63 -8.88 11.24 -6.78
CA THR A 63 -9.65 12.45 -7.09
C THR A 63 -10.40 12.32 -8.41
N PRO A 64 -11.45 13.14 -8.65
CA PRO A 64 -12.14 13.17 -9.94
C PRO A 64 -11.20 13.43 -11.12
N ASP A 65 -10.21 14.33 -10.93
CA ASP A 65 -9.29 14.77 -12.00
C ASP A 65 -8.21 13.72 -12.32
N ASP A 66 -7.80 12.92 -11.32
CA ASP A 66 -6.70 11.98 -11.47
C ASP A 66 -7.15 10.55 -11.78
N THR A 67 -8.38 10.17 -11.42
CA THR A 67 -8.93 8.83 -11.71
C THR A 67 -8.82 8.44 -13.19
N PRO A 68 -9.10 9.32 -14.18
CA PRO A 68 -8.91 8.99 -15.60
C PRO A 68 -7.45 8.66 -15.96
N ARG A 69 -6.48 9.36 -15.34
CA ARG A 69 -5.05 9.15 -15.59
C ARG A 69 -4.56 7.82 -15.02
N PHE A 70 -5.06 7.41 -13.86
CA PHE A 70 -4.78 6.06 -13.31
C PHE A 70 -5.34 4.97 -14.22
N LYS A 71 -6.56 5.16 -14.74
CA LYS A 71 -7.16 4.22 -15.72
C LYS A 71 -6.34 4.14 -17.00
N GLU A 72 -5.82 5.25 -17.50
CA GLU A 72 -4.98 5.29 -18.69
C GLU A 72 -3.64 4.57 -18.45
N LEU A 73 -3.02 4.78 -17.27
CA LEU A 73 -1.74 4.16 -16.93
C LEU A 73 -1.84 2.65 -16.69
N LEU A 74 -2.86 2.22 -15.95
CA LEU A 74 -2.92 0.88 -15.35
C LEU A 74 -3.96 -0.04 -16.00
N GLY A 75 -4.88 0.52 -16.81
CA GLY A 75 -5.95 -0.24 -17.44
C GLY A 75 -6.86 -0.95 -16.45
N ASP A 76 -7.22 -2.18 -16.75
CA ASP A 76 -8.01 -3.08 -15.89
C ASP A 76 -7.15 -4.04 -15.05
N GLY A 77 -5.81 -4.00 -15.20
CA GLY A 77 -4.87 -4.81 -14.45
C GLY A 77 -4.54 -6.18 -15.04
N HIS A 78 -5.20 -6.60 -16.13
CA HIS A 78 -5.00 -7.92 -16.72
C HIS A 78 -3.53 -8.19 -17.10
N GLN A 79 -2.80 -7.18 -17.56
CA GLN A 79 -1.36 -7.28 -17.87
C GLN A 79 -0.49 -7.66 -16.67
N PHE A 80 -1.00 -7.50 -15.46
CA PHE A 80 -0.36 -7.90 -14.21
C PHE A 80 -1.04 -9.11 -13.54
N GLY A 81 -2.00 -9.75 -14.22
CA GLY A 81 -2.77 -10.86 -13.68
C GLY A 81 -3.64 -10.50 -12.46
N ILE A 82 -4.02 -9.24 -12.34
CA ILE A 82 -4.90 -8.69 -11.29
C ILE A 82 -6.13 -8.03 -11.89
N GLU A 83 -7.11 -7.69 -11.07
CA GLU A 83 -8.31 -6.95 -11.44
C GLU A 83 -8.30 -5.59 -10.75
N LEU A 84 -8.32 -4.50 -11.55
CA LEU A 84 -8.34 -3.14 -11.06
C LEU A 84 -9.71 -2.50 -11.20
N SER A 85 -10.23 -2.00 -10.09
CA SER A 85 -11.42 -1.16 -10.02
C SER A 85 -11.03 0.27 -9.61
N TYR A 86 -11.90 1.24 -9.90
CA TYR A 86 -11.62 2.64 -9.64
C TYR A 86 -12.82 3.34 -9.04
N LYS A 87 -12.59 4.10 -7.96
CA LYS A 87 -13.61 4.90 -7.29
C LYS A 87 -13.12 6.33 -7.11
N VAL A 88 -14.03 7.27 -7.30
CA VAL A 88 -13.74 8.70 -7.08
C VAL A 88 -13.98 9.04 -5.61
N GLN A 89 -12.99 9.69 -4.98
CA GLN A 89 -13.13 10.36 -3.70
C GLN A 89 -13.44 11.85 -3.97
N PRO A 90 -14.68 12.31 -3.70
CA PRO A 90 -15.06 13.67 -4.06
C PRO A 90 -14.43 14.74 -3.15
N SER A 91 -14.14 14.41 -1.90
CA SER A 91 -13.49 15.26 -0.90
C SER A 91 -12.57 14.43 0.00
N PRO A 92 -11.45 14.99 0.48
CA PRO A 92 -10.49 14.27 1.33
C PRO A 92 -10.93 14.29 2.80
N ASP A 93 -11.99 13.56 3.14
CA ASP A 93 -12.62 13.57 4.47
C ASP A 93 -11.94 12.58 5.45
N GLY A 94 -10.71 12.22 5.20
CA GLY A 94 -9.90 11.33 6.03
C GLY A 94 -9.64 9.96 5.41
N LEU A 95 -8.67 9.22 5.98
CA LEU A 95 -8.24 7.92 5.42
C LEU A 95 -9.31 6.84 5.59
N ALA A 96 -10.05 6.84 6.71
CA ALA A 96 -11.08 5.84 6.96
C ALA A 96 -12.29 5.97 6.02
N GLN A 97 -12.48 7.10 5.33
CA GLN A 97 -13.50 7.26 4.28
C GLN A 97 -13.33 6.23 3.15
N ALA A 98 -12.09 5.74 2.92
CA ALA A 98 -11.82 4.75 1.88
C ALA A 98 -12.68 3.48 2.03
N PHE A 99 -12.95 3.03 3.26
CA PHE A 99 -13.77 1.84 3.51
C PHE A 99 -15.25 2.09 3.25
N ILE A 100 -15.72 3.31 3.49
CA ILE A 100 -17.11 3.70 3.17
C ILE A 100 -17.30 3.78 1.65
N LEU A 101 -16.35 4.40 0.94
CA LEU A 101 -16.36 4.47 -0.52
C LEU A 101 -16.20 3.10 -1.18
N GLY A 102 -15.41 2.23 -0.56
CA GLY A 102 -15.10 0.89 -1.03
C GLY A 102 -16.09 -0.18 -0.58
N GLU A 103 -17.14 0.13 0.18
CA GLU A 103 -18.08 -0.84 0.77
C GLU A 103 -18.59 -1.88 -0.24
N GLU A 104 -19.09 -1.42 -1.39
CA GLU A 104 -19.60 -2.29 -2.46
C GLU A 104 -18.52 -3.22 -3.01
N PHE A 105 -17.27 -2.72 -3.16
CA PHE A 105 -16.12 -3.49 -3.62
C PHE A 105 -15.68 -4.51 -2.55
N ILE A 106 -15.61 -4.10 -1.29
CA ILE A 106 -15.22 -4.98 -0.18
C ILE A 106 -16.25 -6.11 -0.01
N GLY A 107 -17.54 -5.79 -0.06
CA GLY A 107 -18.61 -6.77 0.15
C GLY A 107 -18.51 -7.43 1.51
N ASN A 108 -18.40 -8.76 1.54
CA ASN A 108 -18.27 -9.56 2.76
C ASN A 108 -16.81 -9.99 3.05
N ASP A 109 -15.86 -9.55 2.23
CA ASP A 109 -14.47 -9.97 2.33
C ASP A 109 -13.67 -9.11 3.32
N SER A 110 -12.51 -9.60 3.74
CA SER A 110 -11.50 -8.79 4.42
C SER A 110 -10.80 -7.88 3.42
N CYS A 111 -10.18 -6.80 3.92
CA CYS A 111 -9.48 -5.89 3.02
C CYS A 111 -8.17 -5.37 3.61
N ALA A 112 -7.19 -5.16 2.71
CA ALA A 112 -5.99 -4.40 3.00
C ALA A 112 -6.09 -3.02 2.37
N MET A 113 -5.62 -1.99 3.07
CA MET A 113 -5.48 -0.64 2.53
C MET A 113 -4.04 -0.19 2.60
N ILE A 114 -3.56 0.42 1.52
CA ILE A 114 -2.24 1.05 1.48
C ILE A 114 -2.36 2.48 0.95
N LEU A 115 -1.58 3.38 1.55
CA LEU A 115 -1.48 4.76 1.06
C LEU A 115 -0.64 4.79 -0.21
N GLY A 116 -1.13 5.48 -1.22
CA GLY A 116 -0.56 5.51 -2.57
C GLY A 116 0.83 6.16 -2.69
N ASP A 117 1.34 6.74 -1.60
CA ASP A 117 2.63 7.42 -1.51
C ASP A 117 3.62 6.71 -0.58
N ASN A 118 3.29 5.51 -0.11
CA ASN A 118 4.14 4.73 0.78
C ASN A 118 4.97 3.70 0.01
N ILE A 119 6.25 3.65 0.31
CA ILE A 119 7.21 2.71 -0.24
C ILE A 119 7.74 1.83 0.89
N PHE A 120 7.67 0.52 0.70
CA PHE A 120 8.21 -0.47 1.63
C PHE A 120 9.24 -1.33 0.91
N HIS A 121 10.36 -1.58 1.58
CA HIS A 121 11.38 -2.51 1.10
C HIS A 121 12.06 -3.20 2.28
N GLY A 122 12.39 -4.49 2.11
CA GLY A 122 13.11 -5.23 3.13
C GLY A 122 13.07 -6.73 2.91
N HIS A 123 14.09 -7.41 3.41
CA HIS A 123 14.15 -8.87 3.31
C HIS A 123 13.04 -9.53 4.14
N GLY A 124 12.32 -10.48 3.55
CA GLY A 124 11.22 -11.18 4.21
C GLY A 124 9.92 -10.39 4.31
N LEU A 125 9.81 -9.22 3.64
CA LEU A 125 8.58 -8.42 3.62
C LEU A 125 7.39 -9.23 3.12
N THR A 126 7.52 -9.94 1.99
CA THR A 126 6.46 -10.78 1.42
C THR A 126 5.88 -11.79 2.43
N LYS A 127 6.75 -12.41 3.26
CA LYS A 127 6.28 -13.34 4.30
C LYS A 127 5.41 -12.65 5.35
N ARG A 128 5.79 -11.43 5.77
CA ARG A 128 5.02 -10.65 6.75
C ARG A 128 3.69 -10.17 6.17
N LEU A 129 3.69 -9.76 4.90
CA LEU A 129 2.48 -9.34 4.20
C LEU A 129 1.47 -10.47 4.05
N ARG A 130 1.93 -11.66 3.65
CA ARG A 130 1.07 -12.86 3.54
C ARG A 130 0.52 -13.28 4.89
N ALA A 131 1.34 -13.29 5.93
CA ALA A 131 0.87 -13.59 7.28
C ALA A 131 -0.18 -12.59 7.80
N ALA A 132 -0.07 -11.30 7.42
CA ALA A 132 -1.09 -10.30 7.73
C ALA A 132 -2.37 -10.52 6.91
N ALA A 133 -2.26 -10.93 5.65
CA ALA A 133 -3.40 -11.23 4.78
C ALA A 133 -4.16 -12.51 5.18
N GLU A 134 -3.47 -13.46 5.82
CA GLU A 134 -4.05 -14.72 6.34
C GLU A 134 -4.78 -14.53 7.68
N ASN A 135 -4.65 -13.34 8.31
CA ASN A 135 -5.34 -13.06 9.57
C ASN A 135 -6.80 -12.67 9.32
N GLU A 136 -7.71 -13.58 9.59
CA GLU A 136 -9.15 -13.44 9.29
C GLU A 136 -9.90 -12.56 10.31
N VAL A 137 -9.33 -12.29 11.48
CA VAL A 137 -10.02 -11.61 12.58
C VAL A 137 -9.23 -10.41 13.06
N GLY A 138 -9.91 -9.28 13.17
CA GLY A 138 -9.34 -8.05 13.70
C GLY A 138 -8.55 -7.27 12.66
N ALA A 139 -7.58 -6.51 13.15
CA ALA A 139 -6.71 -5.66 12.33
C ALA A 139 -5.24 -6.00 12.53
N THR A 140 -4.45 -5.84 11.46
CA THR A 140 -2.99 -5.87 11.52
C THR A 140 -2.45 -4.58 10.92
N VAL A 141 -1.62 -3.87 11.68
CA VAL A 141 -0.91 -2.66 11.25
C VAL A 141 0.60 -2.85 11.41
N PHE A 142 1.38 -2.03 10.71
CA PHE A 142 2.85 -2.11 10.76
C PHE A 142 3.41 -0.90 11.46
N GLY A 143 4.24 -1.14 12.48
CA GLY A 143 4.97 -0.12 13.24
C GLY A 143 6.40 0.02 12.73
N TYR A 144 6.87 1.25 12.58
CA TYR A 144 8.23 1.57 12.14
C TYR A 144 8.84 2.65 13.04
N TYR A 145 10.11 2.47 13.44
CA TYR A 145 10.83 3.44 14.26
C TYR A 145 11.18 4.68 13.45
N VAL A 146 10.82 5.87 13.95
CA VAL A 146 11.09 7.18 13.33
C VAL A 146 11.67 8.16 14.35
N GLU A 147 12.39 9.16 13.88
CA GLU A 147 12.95 10.22 14.74
C GLU A 147 11.97 11.39 14.98
N ASP A 148 10.91 11.49 14.15
CA ASP A 148 9.90 12.56 14.16
C ASP A 148 8.47 11.99 14.31
N PRO A 149 8.18 11.22 15.39
CA PRO A 149 6.92 10.49 15.55
C PRO A 149 5.67 11.40 15.61
N GLU A 150 5.82 12.67 15.99
CA GLU A 150 4.73 13.65 16.07
C GLU A 150 4.03 13.93 14.72
N ARG A 151 4.60 13.45 13.62
CA ARG A 151 3.99 13.58 12.28
C ARG A 151 2.98 12.49 11.94
N PHE A 152 2.95 11.43 12.72
CA PHE A 152 2.28 10.17 12.40
C PHE A 152 1.29 9.74 13.49
N GLY A 153 0.51 8.71 13.22
CA GLY A 153 -0.12 7.93 14.29
C GLY A 153 0.96 7.17 15.06
N VAL A 154 0.98 7.30 16.38
CA VAL A 154 2.02 6.71 17.26
C VAL A 154 1.42 5.60 18.08
N VAL A 155 2.09 4.44 18.13
CA VAL A 155 1.72 3.30 18.96
C VAL A 155 2.60 3.24 20.19
N GLU A 156 1.99 3.07 21.38
CA GLU A 156 2.67 2.83 22.64
C GLU A 156 2.58 1.34 22.99
N PHE A 157 3.66 0.80 23.56
CA PHE A 157 3.74 -0.60 23.96
C PHE A 157 3.97 -0.72 25.47
N ASP A 158 3.45 -1.80 26.06
CA ASP A 158 3.81 -2.21 27.41
C ASP A 158 5.17 -2.93 27.45
N SER A 159 5.56 -3.38 28.65
CA SER A 159 6.82 -4.11 28.88
C SER A 159 6.89 -5.48 28.20
N GLU A 160 5.76 -6.03 27.76
CA GLU A 160 5.66 -7.31 27.05
C GLU A 160 5.60 -7.12 25.53
N GLY A 161 5.62 -5.85 25.05
CA GLY A 161 5.57 -5.49 23.63
C GLY A 161 4.15 -5.51 23.05
N LYS A 162 3.12 -5.49 23.89
CA LYS A 162 1.73 -5.37 23.46
C LYS A 162 1.37 -3.90 23.28
N ALA A 163 0.70 -3.56 22.19
CA ALA A 163 0.16 -2.22 21.97
C ALA A 163 -0.91 -1.88 23.02
N ILE A 164 -0.77 -0.71 23.68
CA ILE A 164 -1.66 -0.24 24.74
C ILE A 164 -2.33 1.10 24.44
N SER A 165 -1.75 1.90 23.56
CA SER A 165 -2.40 3.14 23.09
C SER A 165 -2.00 3.49 21.67
N LEU A 166 -2.88 4.29 21.02
CA LEU A 166 -2.67 4.88 19.70
C LEU A 166 -3.08 6.34 19.74
N GLU A 167 -2.20 7.23 19.28
CA GLU A 167 -2.46 8.67 19.22
C GLU A 167 -2.12 9.24 17.84
N GLU A 168 -3.04 10.00 17.25
CA GLU A 168 -2.82 10.69 15.98
C GLU A 168 -2.04 11.99 16.19
N LYS A 169 -0.85 12.08 15.61
CA LYS A 169 0.03 13.26 15.64
C LYS A 169 0.16 13.90 17.03
N PRO A 170 0.59 13.14 18.04
CA PRO A 170 0.66 13.63 19.41
C PRO A 170 1.69 14.75 19.53
N LEU A 171 1.38 15.79 20.33
CA LEU A 171 2.36 16.84 20.66
C LEU A 171 3.51 16.34 21.53
N HIS A 172 3.25 15.29 22.31
CA HIS A 172 4.21 14.62 23.19
C HIS A 172 4.15 13.12 22.96
N PRO A 173 4.82 12.60 21.91
CA PRO A 173 4.79 11.19 21.57
C PRO A 173 5.27 10.30 22.72
N LYS A 174 4.56 9.21 23.01
CA LYS A 174 4.91 8.24 24.06
C LYS A 174 5.90 7.19 23.58
N SER A 175 6.09 7.09 22.27
CA SER A 175 7.09 6.21 21.66
C SER A 175 7.56 6.79 20.31
N ASN A 176 8.59 6.17 19.73
CA ASN A 176 9.08 6.50 18.41
C ASN A 176 8.53 5.57 17.31
N TYR A 177 7.52 4.74 17.62
CA TYR A 177 6.95 3.83 16.65
C TYR A 177 5.73 4.45 15.95
N ALA A 178 5.95 4.86 14.72
CA ALA A 178 4.89 5.33 13.82
C ALA A 178 4.12 4.14 13.25
N VAL A 179 2.80 4.26 13.13
CA VAL A 179 1.98 3.36 12.33
C VAL A 179 2.14 3.76 10.87
N THR A 180 2.60 2.83 10.05
CA THR A 180 2.82 3.06 8.61
C THR A 180 1.50 3.14 7.86
N GLY A 181 1.55 3.55 6.58
CA GLY A 181 0.36 3.61 5.73
C GLY A 181 -0.06 2.28 5.10
N LEU A 182 0.05 1.17 5.83
CA LEU A 182 -0.35 -0.16 5.39
C LEU A 182 -1.16 -0.86 6.49
N TYR A 183 -2.36 -1.28 6.16
CA TYR A 183 -3.38 -1.76 7.08
C TYR A 183 -4.06 -2.99 6.52
N PHE A 184 -4.35 -3.99 7.37
CA PHE A 184 -5.14 -5.17 7.05
C PHE A 184 -6.29 -5.27 8.06
N TYR A 185 -7.50 -5.51 7.59
CA TYR A 185 -8.71 -5.52 8.40
C TYR A 185 -9.63 -6.67 8.03
N ASP A 186 -10.34 -7.19 9.02
CA ASP A 186 -11.53 -7.99 8.80
C ASP A 186 -12.69 -7.13 8.24
N ASN A 187 -13.81 -7.77 7.89
CA ASN A 187 -14.95 -7.08 7.28
C ASN A 187 -15.63 -6.05 8.20
N LYS A 188 -15.42 -6.11 9.52
CA LYS A 188 -15.99 -5.14 10.48
C LYS A 188 -15.54 -3.70 10.21
N VAL A 189 -14.45 -3.52 9.48
CA VAL A 189 -13.87 -2.21 9.16
C VAL A 189 -14.87 -1.26 8.52
N VAL A 190 -15.75 -1.76 7.65
CA VAL A 190 -16.78 -0.94 6.98
C VAL A 190 -17.76 -0.35 7.98
N GLU A 191 -18.26 -1.19 8.89
CA GLU A 191 -19.17 -0.76 9.95
C GLU A 191 -18.50 0.23 10.91
N TYR A 192 -17.28 -0.08 11.35
CA TYR A 192 -16.52 0.81 12.22
C TYR A 192 -16.25 2.16 11.56
N ALA A 193 -15.84 2.19 10.29
CA ALA A 193 -15.60 3.42 9.54
C ALA A 193 -16.87 4.29 9.42
N LYS A 194 -18.05 3.68 9.18
CA LYS A 194 -19.35 4.39 9.13
C LYS A 194 -19.73 5.04 10.45
N ASN A 195 -19.32 4.46 11.56
CA ASN A 195 -19.66 4.93 12.91
C ASN A 195 -18.63 5.91 13.49
N LEU A 196 -17.51 6.16 12.79
CA LEU A 196 -16.53 7.16 13.20
C LEU A 196 -17.12 8.57 13.20
N LYS A 197 -16.66 9.37 14.16
CA LYS A 197 -16.94 10.82 14.19
C LYS A 197 -15.72 11.55 13.62
N PRO A 198 -15.94 12.59 12.80
CA PRO A 198 -14.84 13.43 12.35
C PRO A 198 -14.04 14.01 13.52
N SER A 199 -12.72 14.00 13.38
CA SER A 199 -11.80 14.64 14.33
C SER A 199 -11.98 16.17 14.35
N PRO A 200 -11.30 16.91 15.25
CA PRO A 200 -11.27 18.36 15.21
C PRO A 200 -10.76 18.96 13.87
N ARG A 201 -10.06 18.13 13.06
CA ARG A 201 -9.63 18.49 11.71
C ARG A 201 -10.71 18.28 10.64
N GLY A 202 -11.85 17.71 11.01
CA GLY A 202 -12.93 17.36 10.09
C GLY A 202 -12.70 16.04 9.34
N GLU A 203 -11.72 15.24 9.75
CA GLU A 203 -11.31 14.00 9.05
C GLU A 203 -11.76 12.75 9.82
N LEU A 204 -12.14 11.70 9.10
CA LEU A 204 -12.32 10.34 9.63
C LEU A 204 -10.94 9.69 9.76
N GLU A 205 -10.39 9.75 10.98
CA GLU A 205 -9.00 9.35 11.23
C GLU A 205 -8.85 7.83 11.22
N ILE A 206 -7.82 7.36 10.53
CA ILE A 206 -7.46 5.94 10.55
C ILE A 206 -6.99 5.49 11.93
N THR A 207 -6.38 6.40 12.70
CA THR A 207 -5.93 6.13 14.07
C THR A 207 -7.11 5.87 14.99
N ASP A 208 -8.23 6.58 14.82
CA ASP A 208 -9.46 6.32 15.60
C ASP A 208 -10.08 4.97 15.23
N LEU A 209 -10.05 4.61 13.94
CA LEU A 209 -10.47 3.29 13.49
C LEU A 209 -9.62 2.17 14.13
N ASN A 210 -8.29 2.31 14.10
CA ASN A 210 -7.37 1.37 14.72
C ASN A 210 -7.55 1.28 16.23
N ARG A 211 -7.94 2.39 16.89
CA ARG A 211 -8.23 2.42 18.33
C ARG A 211 -9.43 1.56 18.69
N ILE A 212 -10.47 1.50 17.84
CA ILE A 212 -11.61 0.60 18.06
C ILE A 212 -11.14 -0.87 18.11
N TYR A 213 -10.28 -1.28 17.18
CA TYR A 213 -9.70 -2.63 17.19
C TYR A 213 -8.80 -2.87 18.41
N LEU A 214 -8.02 -1.85 18.83
CA LEU A 214 -7.19 -1.95 20.03
C LEU A 214 -8.03 -2.15 21.30
N GLU A 215 -9.09 -1.35 21.48
CA GLU A 215 -10.00 -1.42 22.63
C GLU A 215 -10.76 -2.75 22.70
N ASN A 216 -11.06 -3.35 21.56
CA ASN A 216 -11.66 -4.68 21.45
C ASN A 216 -10.63 -5.82 21.67
N GLY A 217 -9.32 -5.51 21.78
CA GLY A 217 -8.27 -6.53 21.88
C GLY A 217 -8.00 -7.27 20.56
N GLU A 218 -8.42 -6.70 19.43
CA GLU A 218 -8.36 -7.28 18.08
C GLU A 218 -7.30 -6.59 17.18
N LEU A 219 -6.42 -5.74 17.73
CA LEU A 219 -5.34 -5.08 16.98
C LEU A 219 -4.01 -5.82 17.14
N ASN A 220 -3.42 -6.24 16.02
CA ASN A 220 -2.06 -6.72 15.92
C ASN A 220 -1.14 -5.63 15.37
N VAL A 221 0.00 -5.42 16.01
CA VAL A 221 1.04 -4.50 15.52
C VAL A 221 2.29 -5.30 15.17
N THR A 222 2.64 -5.34 13.89
CA THR A 222 3.85 -5.98 13.39
C THR A 222 4.96 -4.93 13.25
N LEU A 223 6.00 -5.02 14.08
CA LEU A 223 7.14 -4.10 13.99
C LEU A 223 8.02 -4.47 12.79
N LEU A 224 8.29 -3.47 11.96
CA LEU A 224 9.32 -3.52 10.93
C LEU A 224 10.65 -3.13 11.60
N GLY A 225 11.51 -4.13 11.82
CA GLY A 225 12.81 -3.95 12.48
C GLY A 225 13.92 -3.63 11.49
N ASP A 226 15.14 -3.95 11.89
CA ASP A 226 16.35 -3.74 11.09
C ASP A 226 16.24 -4.42 9.71
N GLY A 227 16.76 -3.75 8.69
CA GLY A 227 16.73 -4.24 7.30
C GLY A 227 15.43 -3.97 6.55
N PHE A 228 14.48 -3.28 7.18
CA PHE A 228 13.31 -2.72 6.50
C PHE A 228 13.47 -1.22 6.29
N THR A 229 12.92 -0.75 5.20
CA THR A 229 12.81 0.69 4.89
C THR A 229 11.36 1.00 4.57
N TRP A 230 10.83 2.00 5.26
CA TRP A 230 9.55 2.62 4.96
C TRP A 230 9.77 4.10 4.65
N LEU A 231 9.23 4.57 3.54
CA LEU A 231 9.35 5.96 3.09
C LEU A 231 7.94 6.51 2.84
N ASP A 232 7.65 7.65 3.48
CA ASP A 232 6.51 8.51 3.18
C ASP A 232 6.99 9.65 2.26
N THR A 233 6.56 9.63 1.00
CA THR A 233 7.02 10.57 -0.03
C THR A 233 6.22 11.89 -0.01
N GLY A 234 6.00 12.46 1.18
CA GLY A 234 5.15 13.63 1.42
C GLY A 234 5.77 14.99 1.14
N THR A 235 7.10 15.09 0.97
CA THR A 235 7.85 16.34 0.74
C THR A 235 8.77 16.20 -0.47
N HIS A 236 9.34 17.33 -0.94
CA HIS A 236 10.31 17.32 -2.04
C HIS A 236 11.56 16.51 -1.65
N GLU A 237 12.04 16.68 -0.43
CA GLU A 237 13.20 15.96 0.11
C GLU A 237 12.93 14.46 0.14
N SER A 238 11.81 14.03 0.74
CA SER A 238 11.48 12.60 0.82
C SER A 238 11.24 11.96 -0.55
N LEU A 239 10.78 12.73 -1.56
CA LEU A 239 10.67 12.26 -2.94
C LEU A 239 12.04 11.99 -3.57
N VAL A 240 13.01 12.87 -3.33
CA VAL A 240 14.40 12.70 -3.79
C VAL A 240 15.06 11.53 -3.07
N ASP A 241 14.89 11.43 -1.76
CA ASP A 241 15.44 10.33 -0.95
C ASP A 241 14.89 8.98 -1.40
N ALA A 242 13.59 8.88 -1.65
CA ALA A 242 12.96 7.67 -2.18
C ALA A 242 13.54 7.30 -3.57
N THR A 243 13.72 8.29 -4.45
CA THR A 243 14.31 8.06 -5.78
C THR A 243 15.74 7.56 -5.67
N ASN A 244 16.57 8.16 -4.82
CA ASN A 244 17.96 7.75 -4.59
C ASN A 244 18.05 6.37 -3.93
N PHE A 245 17.18 6.08 -2.97
CA PHE A 245 17.09 4.78 -2.33
C PHE A 245 16.79 3.68 -3.34
N VAL A 246 15.72 3.83 -4.11
CA VAL A 246 15.31 2.84 -5.13
C VAL A 246 16.42 2.63 -6.15
N LYS A 247 16.98 3.72 -6.69
CA LYS A 247 18.10 3.66 -7.64
C LYS A 247 19.26 2.86 -7.06
N THR A 248 19.71 3.18 -5.86
CA THR A 248 20.86 2.54 -5.22
C THR A 248 20.63 1.03 -5.04
N ILE A 249 19.44 0.64 -4.53
CA ILE A 249 19.13 -0.77 -4.34
C ILE A 249 19.08 -1.51 -5.68
N GLU A 250 18.39 -0.98 -6.68
CA GLU A 250 18.27 -1.63 -7.99
C GLU A 250 19.62 -1.78 -8.71
N GLU A 251 20.48 -0.75 -8.63
CA GLU A 251 21.82 -0.79 -9.23
C GLU A 251 22.75 -1.83 -8.57
N HIS A 252 22.69 -1.95 -7.23
CA HIS A 252 23.56 -2.87 -6.50
C HIS A 252 23.04 -4.30 -6.44
N GLN A 253 21.73 -4.49 -6.35
CA GLN A 253 21.13 -5.82 -6.32
C GLN A 253 20.84 -6.38 -7.71
N HIS A 254 20.92 -5.55 -8.77
CA HIS A 254 20.55 -5.90 -10.14
C HIS A 254 19.13 -6.45 -10.29
N ARG A 255 18.26 -6.07 -9.37
CA ARG A 255 16.83 -6.41 -9.33
C ARG A 255 16.00 -5.15 -9.16
N LYS A 256 14.83 -5.13 -9.78
CA LYS A 256 13.91 -4.00 -9.63
C LYS A 256 13.06 -4.12 -8.38
N ILE A 257 12.85 -2.98 -7.73
CA ILE A 257 11.82 -2.84 -6.70
C ILE A 257 10.49 -2.56 -7.42
N ALA A 258 9.41 -3.19 -6.98
CA ALA A 258 8.06 -2.98 -7.51
C ALA A 258 7.95 -3.20 -9.04
N CYS A 259 8.62 -4.23 -9.58
CA CYS A 259 8.34 -4.72 -10.92
C CYS A 259 7.07 -5.58 -10.85
N LEU A 260 5.95 -5.02 -11.28
CA LEU A 260 4.63 -5.68 -11.15
C LEU A 260 4.55 -6.97 -11.97
N GLU A 261 5.17 -6.97 -13.14
CA GLU A 261 5.24 -8.14 -14.03
C GLU A 261 6.07 -9.28 -13.42
N GLU A 262 7.19 -8.96 -12.74
CA GLU A 262 7.98 -9.98 -12.04
C GLU A 262 7.17 -10.60 -10.90
N ILE A 263 6.48 -9.78 -10.11
CA ILE A 263 5.64 -10.25 -9.00
C ILE A 263 4.50 -11.13 -9.53
N ALA A 264 3.85 -10.70 -10.60
CA ALA A 264 2.77 -11.46 -11.24
C ALA A 264 3.27 -12.80 -11.81
N TYR A 265 4.41 -12.78 -12.50
CA TYR A 265 5.03 -13.99 -13.05
C TYR A 265 5.48 -14.96 -11.96
N ASP A 266 6.07 -14.44 -10.88
CA ASP A 266 6.51 -15.22 -9.73
C ASP A 266 5.38 -15.88 -8.96
N ASN A 267 4.21 -15.22 -8.93
CA ASN A 267 2.99 -15.76 -8.35
C ASN A 267 2.23 -16.70 -9.31
N GLY A 268 2.69 -16.84 -10.57
CA GLY A 268 2.01 -17.63 -11.59
C GLY A 268 0.69 -17.03 -12.08
N TRP A 269 0.51 -15.71 -11.92
CA TRP A 269 -0.69 -14.99 -12.36
C TRP A 269 -0.64 -14.61 -13.84
N ILE A 270 0.56 -14.47 -14.40
CA ILE A 270 0.83 -14.31 -15.83
C ILE A 270 1.85 -15.37 -16.27
N GLY A 271 1.80 -15.73 -17.55
CA GLY A 271 2.73 -16.68 -18.17
C GLY A 271 3.78 -16.01 -19.06
N ASP A 272 4.51 -16.85 -19.80
CA ASP A 272 5.56 -16.41 -20.72
C ASP A 272 5.00 -15.52 -21.85
N GLU A 273 3.76 -15.76 -22.30
CA GLU A 273 3.12 -15.02 -23.39
C GLU A 273 2.80 -13.57 -22.98
N GLU A 274 2.18 -13.37 -21.81
CA GLU A 274 1.86 -12.04 -21.27
C GLU A 274 3.14 -11.26 -20.94
N LEU A 275 4.12 -11.92 -20.37
CA LEU A 275 5.40 -11.29 -20.06
C LEU A 275 6.13 -10.86 -21.34
N ALA A 276 6.09 -11.69 -22.39
CA ALA A 276 6.66 -11.37 -23.70
C ALA A 276 5.94 -10.21 -24.38
N ALA A 277 4.60 -10.15 -24.28
CA ALA A 277 3.81 -9.04 -24.81
C ALA A 277 4.20 -7.70 -24.14
N THR A 278 4.34 -7.70 -22.82
CA THR A 278 4.79 -6.51 -22.08
C THR A 278 6.24 -6.14 -22.42
N TYR A 279 7.13 -7.12 -22.57
CA TYR A 279 8.50 -6.88 -23.04
C TYR A 279 8.52 -6.16 -24.38
N GLU A 280 7.70 -6.56 -25.37
CA GLU A 280 7.66 -5.91 -26.69
C GLU A 280 7.33 -4.40 -26.60
N ILE A 281 6.52 -4.00 -25.61
CA ILE A 281 6.19 -2.59 -25.35
C ILE A 281 7.43 -1.84 -24.82
N TYR A 282 8.19 -2.43 -23.91
CA TYR A 282 9.28 -1.78 -23.19
C TYR A 282 10.68 -2.13 -23.71
N LYS A 283 10.84 -2.93 -24.75
CA LYS A 283 12.14 -3.46 -25.22
C LYS A 283 13.22 -2.43 -25.55
N LYS A 284 12.83 -1.16 -25.74
CA LYS A 284 13.78 -0.07 -26.06
C LYS A 284 14.35 0.65 -24.82
N ASN A 285 13.94 0.26 -23.61
CA ASN A 285 14.38 0.91 -22.37
C ASN A 285 14.94 -0.11 -21.36
N GLN A 286 15.45 0.40 -20.23
CA GLN A 286 16.06 -0.45 -19.19
C GLN A 286 15.03 -1.34 -18.48
N TYR A 287 13.76 -0.93 -18.40
CA TYR A 287 12.70 -1.73 -17.82
C TYR A 287 12.45 -2.99 -18.66
N GLY A 288 12.34 -2.85 -19.98
CA GLY A 288 12.23 -3.98 -20.91
C GLY A 288 13.46 -4.88 -20.89
N ALA A 289 14.68 -4.30 -20.81
CA ALA A 289 15.89 -5.11 -20.65
C ALA A 289 15.88 -5.98 -19.39
N TYR A 290 15.24 -5.51 -18.31
CA TYR A 290 15.01 -6.29 -17.09
C TYR A 290 13.99 -7.40 -17.31
N LEU A 291 12.83 -7.12 -17.93
CA LEU A 291 11.84 -8.15 -18.29
C LEU A 291 12.46 -9.27 -19.13
N LYS A 292 13.36 -8.92 -20.04
CA LYS A 292 14.11 -9.93 -20.83
C LYS A 292 14.96 -10.85 -19.96
N LYS A 293 15.58 -10.33 -18.88
CA LYS A 293 16.33 -11.16 -17.93
C LYS A 293 15.42 -12.15 -17.20
N ILE A 294 14.19 -11.74 -16.83
CA ILE A 294 13.20 -12.61 -16.21
C ILE A 294 12.83 -13.75 -17.16
N MET A 295 12.47 -13.44 -18.41
CA MET A 295 12.14 -14.41 -19.44
C MET A 295 13.29 -15.40 -19.70
N ASP A 296 14.52 -14.92 -19.76
CA ASP A 296 15.70 -15.75 -19.97
C ASP A 296 16.10 -16.56 -18.72
N ARG A 297 15.43 -16.40 -17.60
CA ARG A 297 15.69 -17.08 -16.30
C ARG A 297 17.17 -16.97 -15.89
N LYS A 298 17.77 -15.79 -16.11
CA LYS A 298 19.21 -15.56 -15.89
C LYS A 298 19.62 -15.40 -14.42
N TYR A 299 18.68 -15.55 -13.50
CA TYR A 299 18.98 -15.55 -12.08
C TYR A 299 18.15 -16.61 -11.33
N ILE A 300 18.78 -17.18 -10.32
CA ILE A 300 18.16 -18.09 -9.37
C ILE A 300 17.61 -17.26 -8.21
N LYS A 301 16.38 -17.55 -7.78
CA LYS A 301 15.75 -16.89 -6.62
C LYS A 301 16.27 -17.41 -5.31
#